data_d1b186847f6f66ac3dc1e65ea26753d0
#
_entry.id   d1b186847f6f66ac3dc1e65ea26753d0
#
_cell.length_a   1.000
_cell.length_b   1.000
_cell.length_c   1.000
_cell.angle_alpha   90.00
_cell.angle_beta   90.00
_cell.angle_gamma   90.00
#
_symmetry.space_group_name_H-M   'P 1'
#
loop_
_entity.id
_entity.type
_entity.pdbx_description
1 polymer ?
#
loop_
_entity_poly.entity_id
_entity_poly.type
_entity_poly.pdbx_seq_one_letter_code
_entity_poly.pdbx_strand_id
1 'polypeptide(L)'
;MNYRHAFHAGNFADVVKHVVLARILAYLGRKDAPFRVLDTHAGAGLYDLQGEEAQRTGEWEGGIGAVLQASFTPEVAALLQPWLDVVRAVNVAATDDAALAGTLRRYPGSPLIAQALTRPQDRLLFCETVAGVREALDEAVERDSRAKVLPTDGWQALGAYLPPKERRGLVLIDPPFEQPGEFHRMAEGLAEAYRRWSTGIYALWYPIKDVRAVDAFRREIEHAHIPKTLNIQFDLRAVRQMDAMTGCGLIIVNPPFTLVDELRLALGALARVLATDGAGRLRISWLTPER
;
A
#
# COMPACT_ATOMS: atom_id res chain seq x y z
N MET A 1 7.36 11.05 -17.16
CA MET A 1 6.38 10.49 -16.20
C MET A 1 5.30 11.51 -15.99
N ASN A 2 4.06 11.20 -16.37
CA ASN A 2 2.90 12.09 -16.21
C ASN A 2 2.07 11.78 -14.98
N TYR A 3 2.29 10.59 -14.35
CA TYR A 3 1.60 10.20 -13.14
C TYR A 3 2.08 11.04 -11.94
N ARG A 4 1.12 11.65 -11.28
CA ARG A 4 1.34 12.39 -10.03
C ARG A 4 0.38 11.86 -9.00
N HIS A 5 0.90 11.13 -8.02
CA HIS A 5 0.09 10.47 -6.99
C HIS A 5 -0.76 11.46 -6.17
N ALA A 6 -0.36 12.73 -6.10
CA ALA A 6 -1.11 13.79 -5.42
C ALA A 6 -2.56 13.94 -5.92
N PHE A 7 -2.86 13.56 -7.17
CA PHE A 7 -4.25 13.53 -7.66
C PHE A 7 -5.10 12.43 -7.03
N HIS A 8 -4.48 11.36 -6.53
CA HIS A 8 -5.12 10.12 -6.09
C HIS A 8 -4.94 9.81 -4.61
N ALA A 9 -4.12 10.62 -3.91
CA ALA A 9 -3.76 10.39 -2.52
C ALA A 9 -5.01 10.30 -1.64
N GLY A 10 -5.07 9.25 -0.82
CA GLY A 10 -6.19 9.00 0.08
C GLY A 10 -7.47 8.46 -0.58
N ASN A 11 -7.43 8.09 -1.86
CA ASN A 11 -8.56 7.43 -2.51
C ASN A 11 -8.79 6.01 -1.97
N PHE A 12 -9.81 5.31 -2.47
CA PHE A 12 -10.13 3.95 -2.02
C PHE A 12 -8.98 2.96 -2.19
N ALA A 13 -8.17 3.11 -3.24
CA ALA A 13 -7.07 2.20 -3.54
C ALA A 13 -5.91 2.38 -2.55
N ASP A 14 -5.61 3.62 -2.18
CA ASP A 14 -4.68 3.94 -1.11
C ASP A 14 -5.18 3.40 0.24
N VAL A 15 -6.47 3.59 0.55
CA VAL A 15 -7.06 3.04 1.78
C VAL A 15 -6.85 1.53 1.86
N VAL A 16 -7.17 0.80 0.80
CA VAL A 16 -7.00 -0.67 0.76
C VAL A 16 -5.54 -1.06 0.92
N LYS A 17 -4.63 -0.45 0.14
CA LYS A 17 -3.18 -0.70 0.20
C LYS A 17 -2.61 -0.44 1.59
N HIS A 18 -2.95 0.69 2.17
CA HIS A 18 -2.39 1.14 3.45
C HIS A 18 -2.94 0.36 4.66
N VAL A 19 -4.19 -0.10 4.61
CA VAL A 19 -4.70 -1.04 5.62
C VAL A 19 -3.96 -2.37 5.56
N VAL A 20 -3.74 -2.93 4.36
CA VAL A 20 -2.96 -4.17 4.20
C VAL A 20 -1.52 -3.97 4.71
N LEU A 21 -0.87 -2.87 4.32
CA LEU A 21 0.48 -2.51 4.80
C LEU A 21 0.53 -2.45 6.32
N ALA A 22 -0.39 -1.73 6.95
CA ALA A 22 -0.43 -1.57 8.41
C ALA A 22 -0.62 -2.92 9.14
N ARG A 23 -1.46 -3.82 8.59
CA ARG A 23 -1.66 -5.15 9.18
C ARG A 23 -0.41 -6.02 9.09
N ILE A 24 0.30 -5.99 7.95
CA ILE A 24 1.57 -6.71 7.79
C ILE A 24 2.64 -6.17 8.76
N LEU A 25 2.77 -4.83 8.88
CA LEU A 25 3.74 -4.21 9.80
C LEU A 25 3.42 -4.50 11.27
N ALA A 26 2.15 -4.43 11.66
CA ALA A 26 1.71 -4.79 13.00
C ALA A 26 2.06 -6.25 13.34
N TYR A 27 1.91 -7.18 12.38
CA TYR A 27 2.32 -8.56 12.58
C TYR A 27 3.85 -8.71 12.69
N LEU A 28 4.62 -8.06 11.82
CA LEU A 28 6.08 -8.09 11.87
C LEU A 28 6.62 -7.56 13.21
N GLY A 29 5.96 -6.53 13.76
CA GLY A 29 6.29 -5.94 15.05
C GLY A 29 6.08 -6.83 16.28
N ARG A 30 5.32 -7.94 16.16
CA ARG A 30 5.05 -8.87 17.28
C ARG A 30 6.28 -9.62 17.78
N LYS A 31 7.33 -9.78 16.97
CA LYS A 31 8.59 -10.43 17.34
C LYS A 31 9.67 -9.38 17.58
N ASP A 32 10.51 -9.54 18.59
CA ASP A 32 11.58 -8.59 18.93
C ASP A 32 12.67 -8.50 17.86
N ALA A 33 12.91 -9.56 17.09
CA ALA A 33 13.87 -9.55 16.01
C ALA A 33 13.57 -8.42 14.99
N PRO A 34 14.59 -7.63 14.59
CA PRO A 34 14.40 -6.54 13.65
C PRO A 34 13.93 -7.04 12.29
N PHE A 35 13.30 -6.14 11.52
CA PHE A 35 12.90 -6.38 10.16
C PHE A 35 13.18 -5.15 9.29
N ARG A 36 13.15 -5.37 7.97
CA ARG A 36 13.30 -4.30 6.98
C ARG A 36 12.04 -4.14 6.14
N VAL A 37 11.71 -2.90 5.84
CA VAL A 37 10.75 -2.55 4.78
C VAL A 37 11.53 -2.01 3.59
N LEU A 38 11.26 -2.54 2.40
CA LEU A 38 11.69 -1.98 1.12
C LEU A 38 10.43 -1.56 0.37
N ASP A 39 10.27 -0.26 0.14
CA ASP A 39 9.24 0.31 -0.71
C ASP A 39 9.87 0.71 -2.04
N THR A 40 9.48 0.05 -3.12
CA THR A 40 10.11 0.18 -4.43
C THR A 40 9.65 1.42 -5.20
N HIS A 41 8.50 2.00 -4.83
CA HIS A 41 7.90 3.16 -5.50
C HIS A 41 7.25 4.07 -4.44
N ALA A 42 8.10 4.72 -3.64
CA ALA A 42 7.71 5.30 -2.37
C ALA A 42 6.87 6.58 -2.49
N GLY A 43 6.96 7.32 -3.61
CA GLY A 43 6.28 8.61 -3.76
C GLY A 43 6.79 9.68 -2.81
N ALA A 44 6.01 10.73 -2.59
CA ALA A 44 6.40 11.89 -1.76
C ALA A 44 6.27 11.67 -0.24
N GLY A 45 5.71 10.56 0.20
CA GLY A 45 5.53 10.25 1.62
C GLY A 45 4.39 10.99 2.31
N LEU A 46 4.16 12.26 2.03
CA LEU A 46 3.08 13.07 2.58
C LEU A 46 2.39 13.86 1.47
N TYR A 47 1.07 13.89 1.48
CA TYR A 47 0.25 14.54 0.46
C TYR A 47 -0.68 15.59 1.07
N ASP A 48 -0.72 16.78 0.46
CA ASP A 48 -1.64 17.85 0.84
C ASP A 48 -2.98 17.66 0.14
N LEU A 49 -4.03 17.34 0.91
CA LEU A 49 -5.39 17.17 0.38
C LEU A 49 -6.10 18.50 0.10
N GLN A 50 -5.52 19.62 0.53
CA GLN A 50 -6.00 20.97 0.19
C GLN A 50 -5.29 21.53 -1.05
N GLY A 51 -4.28 20.83 -1.56
CA GLY A 51 -3.54 21.19 -2.77
C GLY A 51 -4.40 21.07 -4.03
N GLU A 52 -3.99 21.78 -5.08
CA GLU A 52 -4.74 21.87 -6.35
C GLU A 52 -5.02 20.48 -6.96
N GLU A 53 -4.03 19.57 -6.95
CA GLU A 53 -4.16 18.24 -7.52
C GLU A 53 -5.26 17.42 -6.80
N ALA A 54 -5.22 17.35 -5.48
CA ALA A 54 -6.18 16.59 -4.68
C ALA A 54 -7.59 17.20 -4.77
N GLN A 55 -7.69 18.51 -4.75
CA GLN A 55 -8.96 19.22 -4.86
C GLN A 55 -9.60 19.08 -6.26
N ARG A 56 -8.79 18.96 -7.29
CA ARG A 56 -9.27 18.81 -8.69
C ARG A 56 -9.97 17.47 -8.90
N THR A 57 -9.57 16.41 -8.25
CA THR A 57 -10.18 15.08 -8.37
C THR A 57 -11.18 14.79 -7.26
N GLY A 58 -10.94 15.28 -6.05
CA GLY A 58 -11.76 15.00 -4.86
C GLY A 58 -11.82 13.53 -4.47
N GLU A 59 -10.95 12.67 -5.02
CA GLU A 59 -11.00 11.22 -4.80
C GLU A 59 -10.84 10.82 -3.32
N TRP A 60 -10.12 11.61 -2.54
CA TRP A 60 -9.93 11.39 -1.11
C TRP A 60 -11.23 11.47 -0.30
N GLU A 61 -12.23 12.23 -0.75
CA GLU A 61 -13.53 12.35 -0.08
C GLU A 61 -14.26 11.00 -0.04
N GLY A 62 -14.28 10.29 -1.19
CA GLY A 62 -14.82 8.93 -1.30
C GLY A 62 -13.89 7.83 -0.77
N GLY A 63 -12.67 8.18 -0.40
CA GLY A 63 -11.66 7.30 0.21
C GLY A 63 -11.56 7.50 1.72
N ILE A 64 -10.45 8.08 2.17
CA ILE A 64 -10.19 8.32 3.61
C ILE A 64 -11.26 9.21 4.25
N GLY A 65 -11.83 10.18 3.52
CA GLY A 65 -12.92 11.02 4.00
C GLY A 65 -14.14 10.20 4.41
N ALA A 66 -14.58 9.27 3.56
CA ALA A 66 -15.69 8.36 3.86
C ALA A 66 -15.37 7.43 5.05
N VAL A 67 -14.15 6.93 5.16
CA VAL A 67 -13.72 6.06 6.26
C VAL A 67 -13.78 6.78 7.60
N LEU A 68 -13.35 8.04 7.67
CA LEU A 68 -13.36 8.82 8.91
C LEU A 68 -14.78 9.17 9.39
N GLN A 69 -15.75 9.19 8.49
CA GLN A 69 -17.17 9.44 8.82
C GLN A 69 -17.93 8.14 9.16
N ALA A 70 -17.37 6.98 8.86
CA ALA A 70 -18.03 5.71 9.08
C ALA A 70 -17.92 5.21 10.52
N SER A 71 -18.91 4.45 10.94
CA SER A 71 -18.90 3.72 12.21
C SER A 71 -18.54 2.26 11.96
N PHE A 72 -17.65 1.72 12.77
CA PHE A 72 -17.19 0.33 12.69
C PHE A 72 -17.47 -0.42 13.99
N THR A 73 -17.58 -1.74 13.89
CA THR A 73 -17.60 -2.57 15.11
C THR A 73 -16.26 -2.46 15.84
N PRO A 74 -16.22 -2.73 17.16
CA PRO A 74 -14.97 -2.65 17.93
C PRO A 74 -13.82 -3.47 17.34
N GLU A 75 -14.11 -4.65 16.80
CA GLU A 75 -13.11 -5.53 16.17
C GLU A 75 -12.54 -4.90 14.90
N VAL A 76 -13.37 -4.36 14.04
CA VAL A 76 -12.93 -3.68 12.81
C VAL A 76 -12.18 -2.40 13.17
N ALA A 77 -12.68 -1.62 14.10
CA ALA A 77 -12.01 -0.40 14.56
C ALA A 77 -10.60 -0.69 15.07
N ALA A 78 -10.41 -1.76 15.87
CA ALA A 78 -9.10 -2.17 16.36
C ALA A 78 -8.13 -2.60 15.24
N LEU A 79 -8.64 -3.20 14.16
CA LEU A 79 -7.83 -3.56 13.00
C LEU A 79 -7.39 -2.34 12.18
N LEU A 80 -8.25 -1.33 12.06
CA LEU A 80 -7.98 -0.10 11.31
C LEU A 80 -7.16 0.91 12.13
N GLN A 81 -7.23 0.84 13.48
CA GLN A 81 -6.65 1.82 14.40
C GLN A 81 -5.19 2.15 14.11
N PRO A 82 -4.24 1.18 13.90
CA PRO A 82 -2.84 1.52 13.67
C PRO A 82 -2.63 2.44 12.47
N TRP A 83 -3.36 2.23 11.37
CA TRP A 83 -3.30 3.12 10.20
C TRP A 83 -4.00 4.45 10.44
N LEU A 84 -5.20 4.45 11.04
CA LEU A 84 -5.96 5.67 11.33
C LEU A 84 -5.22 6.59 12.30
N ASP A 85 -4.46 6.05 13.23
CA ASP A 85 -3.65 6.87 14.14
C ASP A 85 -2.54 7.61 13.41
N VAL A 86 -1.93 7.01 12.40
CA VAL A 86 -0.96 7.70 11.52
C VAL A 86 -1.65 8.82 10.75
N VAL A 87 -2.83 8.55 10.16
CA VAL A 87 -3.62 9.58 9.46
C VAL A 87 -3.94 10.75 10.40
N ARG A 88 -4.37 10.47 11.62
CA ARG A 88 -4.66 11.52 12.61
C ARG A 88 -3.42 12.30 13.01
N ALA A 89 -2.30 11.61 13.25
CA ALA A 89 -1.06 12.22 13.71
C ALA A 89 -0.52 13.26 12.71
N VAL A 90 -0.53 12.97 11.40
CA VAL A 90 -0.08 13.92 10.38
C VAL A 90 -1.01 15.13 10.25
N ASN A 91 -2.27 15.02 10.66
CA ASN A 91 -3.23 16.13 10.64
C ASN A 91 -3.19 16.97 11.91
N VAL A 92 -2.90 16.40 13.07
CA VAL A 92 -2.64 17.15 14.31
C VAL A 92 -1.39 17.99 14.18
N ALA A 93 -0.31 17.42 13.62
CA ALA A 93 0.96 18.13 13.41
C ALA A 93 0.87 19.25 12.33
N ALA A 94 -0.21 19.28 11.54
CA ALA A 94 -0.36 20.20 10.43
C ALA A 94 -0.89 21.59 10.81
N THR A 95 -1.34 21.81 12.06
CA THR A 95 -1.96 23.07 12.45
C THR A 95 -1.81 23.34 13.94
N ASP A 96 -1.41 24.58 14.27
CA ASP A 96 -1.47 25.13 15.63
C ASP A 96 -2.85 25.73 15.94
N ASP A 97 -3.75 25.80 14.97
CA ASP A 97 -5.09 26.33 15.11
C ASP A 97 -6.04 25.25 15.66
N ALA A 98 -6.49 25.44 16.89
CA ALA A 98 -7.43 24.55 17.58
C ALA A 98 -8.78 24.41 16.84
N ALA A 99 -9.20 25.40 16.05
CA ALA A 99 -10.41 25.35 15.24
C ALA A 99 -10.30 24.38 14.04
N LEU A 100 -9.08 24.11 13.60
CA LEU A 100 -8.76 23.18 12.52
C LEU A 100 -8.30 21.81 13.03
N ALA A 101 -8.19 21.65 14.35
CA ALA A 101 -7.81 20.38 14.97
C ALA A 101 -8.83 19.28 14.61
N GLY A 102 -8.36 18.24 13.93
CA GLY A 102 -9.20 17.13 13.44
C GLY A 102 -9.72 17.28 12.02
N THR A 103 -9.46 18.41 11.33
CA THR A 103 -9.76 18.54 9.90
C THR A 103 -8.79 17.71 9.08
N LEU A 104 -9.29 16.91 8.16
CA LEU A 104 -8.47 16.13 7.23
C LEU A 104 -7.85 17.05 6.17
N ARG A 105 -6.56 17.31 6.28
CA ARG A 105 -5.80 18.20 5.38
C ARG A 105 -4.64 17.48 4.68
N ARG A 106 -4.13 16.44 5.30
CA ARG A 106 -2.96 15.68 4.81
C ARG A 106 -3.24 14.19 4.83
N TYR A 107 -2.59 13.48 3.91
CA TYR A 107 -2.66 12.04 3.87
C TYR A 107 -1.25 11.42 3.85
N PRO A 108 -0.96 10.45 4.74
CA PRO A 108 0.33 9.77 4.76
C PRO A 108 0.40 8.73 3.65
N GLY A 109 1.48 8.76 2.85
CA GLY A 109 1.84 7.66 1.97
C GLY A 109 2.43 6.46 2.72
N SER A 110 2.72 5.39 1.99
CA SER A 110 3.35 4.17 2.53
C SER A 110 4.62 4.44 3.34
N PRO A 111 5.53 5.40 2.99
CA PRO A 111 6.71 5.69 3.80
C PRO A 111 6.39 6.16 5.21
N LEU A 112 5.48 7.12 5.38
CA LEU A 112 5.13 7.63 6.70
C LEU A 112 4.35 6.60 7.53
N ILE A 113 3.52 5.76 6.89
CA ILE A 113 2.87 4.64 7.55
C ILE A 113 3.91 3.63 8.04
N ALA A 114 4.89 3.28 7.19
CA ALA A 114 5.97 2.40 7.57
C ALA A 114 6.84 2.99 8.70
N GLN A 115 7.16 4.28 8.62
CA GLN A 115 7.92 4.99 9.65
C GLN A 115 7.22 4.94 11.00
N ALA A 116 5.92 5.22 11.04
CA ALA A 116 5.13 5.27 12.28
C ALA A 116 4.90 3.88 12.92
N LEU A 117 4.81 2.83 12.10
CA LEU A 117 4.48 1.48 12.55
C LEU A 117 5.70 0.57 12.75
N THR A 118 6.92 1.10 12.60
CA THR A 118 8.16 0.36 12.81
C THR A 118 8.89 0.86 14.06
N ARG A 119 9.78 0.01 14.61
CA ARG A 119 10.46 0.22 15.88
C ARG A 119 11.89 0.73 15.67
N PRO A 120 12.60 1.24 16.68
CA PRO A 120 13.96 1.78 16.55
C PRO A 120 14.98 0.81 15.94
N GLN A 121 14.82 -0.50 16.15
CA GLN A 121 15.70 -1.52 15.58
C GLN A 121 15.40 -1.89 14.14
N ASP A 122 14.22 -1.54 13.61
CA ASP A 122 13.82 -1.85 12.23
C ASP A 122 14.49 -0.90 11.22
N ARG A 123 14.46 -1.21 9.94
CA ARG A 123 15.09 -0.41 8.88
C ARG A 123 14.14 -0.21 7.72
N LEU A 124 14.20 0.99 7.13
CA LEU A 124 13.32 1.44 6.05
C LEU A 124 14.18 1.85 4.85
N LEU A 125 13.87 1.32 3.68
CA LEU A 125 14.43 1.76 2.42
C LEU A 125 13.30 2.18 1.49
N PHE A 126 13.39 3.39 0.97
CA PHE A 126 12.39 4.01 0.10
C PHE A 126 13.04 4.36 -1.23
N CYS A 127 12.55 3.79 -2.33
CA CYS A 127 13.04 4.08 -3.67
C CYS A 127 12.14 5.10 -4.35
N GLU A 128 12.73 6.19 -4.84
CA GLU A 128 12.03 7.21 -5.62
C GLU A 128 12.99 7.83 -6.64
N THR A 129 12.63 7.75 -7.92
CA THR A 129 13.49 8.21 -9.02
C THR A 129 13.24 9.65 -9.43
N VAL A 130 12.03 10.17 -9.21
CA VAL A 130 11.66 11.53 -9.60
C VAL A 130 12.22 12.53 -8.58
N ALA A 131 13.13 13.39 -9.01
CA ALA A 131 13.93 14.26 -8.12
C ALA A 131 13.05 15.08 -7.16
N GLY A 132 12.09 15.85 -7.64
CA GLY A 132 11.24 16.67 -6.78
C GLY A 132 10.33 15.86 -5.84
N VAL A 133 9.90 14.68 -6.25
CA VAL A 133 9.12 13.76 -5.40
C VAL A 133 10.03 13.17 -4.31
N ARG A 134 11.26 12.82 -4.67
CA ARG A 134 12.26 12.31 -3.72
C ARG A 134 12.68 13.36 -2.71
N GLU A 135 12.85 14.61 -3.11
CA GLU A 135 13.14 15.73 -2.19
C GLU A 135 12.01 15.90 -1.16
N ALA A 136 10.75 15.86 -1.60
CA ALA A 136 9.61 15.88 -0.69
C ALA A 136 9.57 14.67 0.24
N LEU A 137 9.97 13.48 -0.25
CA LEU A 137 10.08 12.28 0.57
C LEU A 137 11.19 12.40 1.61
N ASP A 138 12.37 12.91 1.22
CA ASP A 138 13.48 13.15 2.14
C ASP A 138 13.06 14.10 3.27
N GLU A 139 12.33 15.17 2.96
CA GLU A 139 11.76 16.09 3.94
C GLU A 139 10.73 15.40 4.85
N ALA A 140 9.83 14.58 4.25
CA ALA A 140 8.78 13.90 5.01
C ALA A 140 9.32 12.89 6.03
N VAL A 141 10.44 12.20 5.72
CA VAL A 141 11.08 11.22 6.61
C VAL A 141 12.30 11.78 7.35
N GLU A 142 12.56 13.08 7.24
CA GLU A 142 13.67 13.76 7.90
C GLU A 142 13.74 13.42 9.40
N ARG A 143 14.96 13.30 9.94
CA ARG A 143 15.25 12.95 11.34
C ARG A 143 14.99 11.51 11.76
N ASP A 144 14.58 10.64 10.82
CA ASP A 144 14.49 9.22 11.12
C ASP A 144 15.73 8.46 10.65
N SER A 145 16.64 8.19 11.57
CA SER A 145 17.89 7.45 11.28
C SER A 145 17.67 6.01 10.80
N ARG A 146 16.45 5.47 10.88
CA ARG A 146 16.07 4.16 10.38
C ARG A 146 15.77 4.19 8.87
N ALA A 147 15.33 5.35 8.36
CA ALA A 147 14.92 5.56 6.99
C ALA A 147 16.08 5.95 6.09
N LYS A 148 16.07 5.42 4.87
CA LYS A 148 16.99 5.81 3.81
C LYS A 148 16.21 5.94 2.50
N VAL A 149 16.24 7.13 1.91
CA VAL A 149 15.69 7.38 0.58
C VAL A 149 16.78 7.15 -0.47
N LEU A 150 16.43 6.45 -1.53
CA LEU A 150 17.34 6.00 -2.57
C LEU A 150 16.90 6.53 -3.94
N PRO A 151 17.78 7.20 -4.70
CA PRO A 151 17.53 7.60 -6.08
C PRO A 151 17.68 6.39 -7.04
N THR A 152 17.06 5.26 -6.69
CA THR A 152 17.23 3.98 -7.38
C THR A 152 15.90 3.53 -7.93
N ASP A 153 15.91 3.01 -9.14
CA ASP A 153 14.76 2.33 -9.71
C ASP A 153 14.36 1.14 -8.84
N GLY A 154 13.05 1.03 -8.56
CA GLY A 154 12.53 0.02 -7.64
C GLY A 154 12.82 -1.43 -8.10
N TRP A 155 12.84 -1.66 -9.40
CA TRP A 155 13.15 -2.97 -9.97
C TRP A 155 14.63 -3.34 -9.76
N GLN A 156 15.53 -2.37 -9.90
CA GLN A 156 16.96 -2.56 -9.60
C GLN A 156 17.17 -2.80 -8.09
N ALA A 157 16.37 -2.13 -7.24
CA ALA A 157 16.46 -2.27 -5.80
C ALA A 157 16.15 -3.71 -5.33
N LEU A 158 15.26 -4.44 -6.00
CA LEU A 158 14.99 -5.86 -5.72
C LEU A 158 16.24 -6.72 -5.85
N GLY A 159 17.08 -6.42 -6.85
CA GLY A 159 18.38 -7.11 -7.05
C GLY A 159 19.46 -6.70 -6.07
N ALA A 160 19.50 -5.41 -5.69
CA ALA A 160 20.60 -4.82 -4.92
C ALA A 160 20.43 -4.97 -3.39
N TYR A 161 19.18 -4.96 -2.89
CA TYR A 161 18.92 -4.90 -1.45
C TYR A 161 18.28 -6.16 -0.87
N LEU A 162 18.03 -7.20 -1.68
CA LEU A 162 17.54 -8.50 -1.20
C LEU A 162 18.62 -9.59 -1.30
N PRO A 163 18.74 -10.48 -0.30
CA PRO A 163 18.02 -10.47 0.98
C PRO A 163 18.52 -9.37 1.93
N PRO A 164 17.65 -8.82 2.80
CA PRO A 164 18.07 -7.85 3.81
C PRO A 164 18.90 -8.50 4.92
N LYS A 165 19.75 -7.70 5.58
CA LYS A 165 20.57 -8.19 6.70
C LYS A 165 19.72 -8.76 7.86
N GLU A 166 18.56 -8.16 8.08
CA GLU A 166 17.59 -8.55 9.10
C GLU A 166 16.93 -9.91 8.83
N ARG A 167 17.01 -10.41 7.59
CA ARG A 167 16.39 -11.66 7.11
C ARG A 167 14.88 -11.78 7.38
N ARG A 168 14.24 -10.71 7.80
CA ARG A 168 12.81 -10.54 7.98
C ARG A 168 12.39 -9.22 7.37
N GLY A 169 11.18 -9.14 6.84
CA GLY A 169 10.67 -7.86 6.35
C GLY A 169 9.61 -7.99 5.28
N LEU A 170 9.32 -6.82 4.72
CA LEU A 170 8.34 -6.59 3.68
C LEU A 170 8.98 -5.89 2.49
N VAL A 171 8.64 -6.33 1.30
CA VAL A 171 8.83 -5.60 0.05
C VAL A 171 7.46 -5.13 -0.43
N LEU A 172 7.25 -3.82 -0.50
CA LEU A 172 6.08 -3.21 -1.11
C LEU A 172 6.41 -2.80 -2.55
N ILE A 173 5.59 -3.25 -3.51
CA ILE A 173 5.75 -2.98 -4.95
C ILE A 173 4.46 -2.34 -5.44
N ASP A 174 4.51 -1.04 -5.74
CA ASP A 174 3.37 -0.23 -6.15
C ASP A 174 3.74 0.71 -7.31
N PRO A 175 4.01 0.17 -8.52
CA PRO A 175 4.42 0.97 -9.65
C PRO A 175 3.28 1.85 -10.18
N PRO A 176 3.58 2.94 -10.91
CA PRO A 176 2.60 3.90 -11.38
C PRO A 176 1.69 3.40 -12.53
N PHE A 177 1.95 2.22 -13.09
CA PHE A 177 1.21 1.64 -14.22
C PHE A 177 1.10 2.58 -15.44
N GLU A 178 2.13 3.38 -15.70
CA GLU A 178 2.23 4.24 -16.89
C GLU A 178 2.87 3.53 -18.08
N GLN A 179 3.75 2.59 -17.82
CA GLN A 179 4.50 1.90 -18.87
C GLN A 179 3.75 0.66 -19.34
N PRO A 180 3.68 0.43 -20.67
CA PRO A 180 3.19 -0.86 -21.18
C PRO A 180 4.01 -2.03 -20.59
N GLY A 181 3.34 -3.13 -20.24
CA GLY A 181 4.01 -4.32 -19.71
C GLY A 181 4.33 -4.28 -18.22
N GLU A 182 3.78 -3.33 -17.45
CA GLU A 182 4.03 -3.21 -16.01
C GLU A 182 3.64 -4.48 -15.23
N PHE A 183 2.53 -5.12 -15.59
CA PHE A 183 2.14 -6.40 -15.00
C PHE A 183 3.18 -7.51 -15.20
N HIS A 184 3.73 -7.63 -16.40
CA HIS A 184 4.79 -8.59 -16.71
C HIS A 184 6.05 -8.28 -15.90
N ARG A 185 6.47 -7.00 -15.86
CA ARG A 185 7.62 -6.56 -15.07
C ARG A 185 7.44 -6.86 -13.57
N MET A 186 6.22 -6.73 -13.05
CA MET A 186 5.91 -7.10 -11.66
C MET A 186 6.08 -8.61 -11.43
N ALA A 187 5.59 -9.45 -12.34
CA ALA A 187 5.70 -10.90 -12.21
C ALA A 187 7.18 -11.36 -12.28
N GLU A 188 7.96 -10.84 -13.23
CA GLU A 188 9.40 -11.11 -13.34
C GLU A 188 10.16 -10.61 -12.11
N GLY A 189 9.89 -9.37 -11.68
CA GLY A 189 10.53 -8.77 -10.50
C GLY A 189 10.24 -9.55 -9.23
N LEU A 190 9.00 -10.02 -9.04
CA LEU A 190 8.64 -10.90 -7.94
C LEU A 190 9.41 -12.23 -8.00
N ALA A 191 9.44 -12.89 -9.16
CA ALA A 191 10.11 -14.17 -9.33
C ALA A 191 11.62 -14.06 -9.04
N GLU A 192 12.27 -12.98 -9.50
CA GLU A 192 13.67 -12.71 -9.19
C GLU A 192 13.89 -12.43 -7.71
N ALA A 193 13.09 -11.55 -7.10
CA ALA A 193 13.19 -11.20 -5.70
C ALA A 193 12.97 -12.43 -4.80
N TYR A 194 11.99 -13.27 -5.11
CA TYR A 194 11.71 -14.50 -4.37
C TYR A 194 12.85 -15.51 -4.45
N ARG A 195 13.48 -15.69 -5.61
CA ARG A 195 14.68 -16.55 -5.73
C ARG A 195 15.82 -16.10 -4.82
N ARG A 196 15.97 -14.78 -4.61
CA ARG A 196 16.99 -14.20 -3.71
C ARG A 196 16.59 -14.31 -2.24
N TRP A 197 15.32 -14.15 -1.96
CA TRP A 197 14.82 -14.09 -0.58
C TRP A 197 13.43 -14.74 -0.45
N SER A 198 13.39 -16.06 -0.43
CA SER A 198 12.16 -16.87 -0.43
C SER A 198 11.32 -16.74 0.86
N THR A 199 11.90 -16.20 1.95
CA THR A 199 11.22 -16.04 3.24
C THR A 199 10.65 -14.64 3.48
N GLY A 200 10.87 -13.71 2.55
CA GLY A 200 10.35 -12.36 2.61
C GLY A 200 8.84 -12.30 2.40
N ILE A 201 8.20 -11.29 2.99
CA ILE A 201 6.83 -10.94 2.65
C ILE A 201 6.89 -9.98 1.45
N TYR A 202 6.12 -10.28 0.40
CA TYR A 202 6.01 -9.39 -0.76
C TYR A 202 4.56 -8.95 -0.88
N ALA A 203 4.32 -7.65 -1.06
CA ALA A 203 3.01 -7.06 -1.29
C ALA A 203 3.05 -6.27 -2.59
N LEU A 204 2.37 -6.76 -3.63
CA LEU A 204 2.31 -6.16 -4.95
C LEU A 204 0.92 -5.59 -5.15
N TRP A 205 0.82 -4.27 -5.21
CA TRP A 205 -0.44 -3.60 -5.52
C TRP A 205 -0.66 -3.52 -7.04
N TYR A 206 -1.93 -3.65 -7.48
CA TYR A 206 -2.29 -3.50 -8.88
C TYR A 206 -3.69 -2.88 -9.07
N PRO A 207 -3.90 -2.06 -10.13
CA PRO A 207 -5.20 -1.50 -10.47
C PRO A 207 -6.06 -2.51 -11.25
N ILE A 208 -7.38 -2.42 -11.09
CA ILE A 208 -8.34 -3.17 -11.92
C ILE A 208 -9.01 -2.17 -12.86
N LYS A 209 -8.44 -2.05 -14.07
CA LYS A 209 -8.97 -1.27 -15.20
C LYS A 209 -9.41 -2.19 -16.34
N ASP A 210 -8.54 -3.14 -16.69
CA ASP A 210 -8.78 -4.19 -17.67
C ASP A 210 -8.76 -5.56 -16.99
N VAL A 211 -9.92 -6.22 -16.94
CA VAL A 211 -10.06 -7.54 -16.31
C VAL A 211 -9.22 -8.60 -17.01
N ARG A 212 -9.06 -8.52 -18.34
CA ARG A 212 -8.26 -9.49 -19.11
C ARG A 212 -6.77 -9.37 -18.79
N ALA A 213 -6.27 -8.14 -18.66
CA ALA A 213 -4.89 -7.88 -18.26
C ALA A 213 -4.62 -8.37 -16.83
N VAL A 214 -5.55 -8.14 -15.91
CA VAL A 214 -5.47 -8.63 -14.52
C VAL A 214 -5.50 -10.17 -14.48
N ASP A 215 -6.36 -10.82 -15.25
CA ASP A 215 -6.41 -12.28 -15.30
C ASP A 215 -5.16 -12.89 -15.95
N ALA A 216 -4.57 -12.22 -16.94
CA ALA A 216 -3.29 -12.62 -17.52
C ALA A 216 -2.16 -12.51 -16.48
N PHE A 217 -2.08 -11.39 -15.77
CA PHE A 217 -1.12 -11.19 -14.68
C PHE A 217 -1.22 -12.26 -13.60
N ARG A 218 -2.44 -12.58 -13.14
CA ARG A 218 -2.63 -13.64 -12.13
C ARG A 218 -2.13 -14.99 -12.61
N ARG A 219 -2.44 -15.37 -13.87
CA ARG A 219 -1.91 -16.61 -14.45
C ARG A 219 -0.39 -16.61 -14.52
N GLU A 220 0.23 -15.48 -14.81
CA GLU A 220 1.69 -15.37 -14.83
C GLU A 220 2.29 -15.58 -13.42
N ILE A 221 1.68 -14.98 -12.39
CA ILE A 221 2.04 -15.22 -10.99
C ILE A 221 1.85 -16.71 -10.60
N GLU A 222 0.74 -17.34 -11.00
CA GLU A 222 0.50 -18.78 -10.76
C GLU A 222 1.56 -19.66 -11.42
N HIS A 223 1.95 -19.35 -12.65
CA HIS A 223 3.01 -20.07 -13.39
C HIS A 223 4.42 -19.90 -12.76
N ALA A 224 4.65 -18.89 -11.97
CA ALA A 224 5.90 -18.77 -11.20
C ALA A 224 6.00 -19.80 -10.07
N HIS A 225 4.91 -20.51 -9.74
CA HIS A 225 4.84 -21.57 -8.72
C HIS A 225 5.39 -21.16 -7.35
N ILE A 226 5.31 -19.88 -7.01
CA ILE A 226 5.71 -19.36 -5.72
C ILE A 226 4.66 -19.79 -4.68
N PRO A 227 5.01 -20.61 -3.66
CA PRO A 227 4.04 -21.08 -2.67
C PRO A 227 3.55 -19.93 -1.78
N LYS A 228 2.44 -20.15 -1.08
CA LYS A 228 1.85 -19.18 -0.15
C LYS A 228 1.60 -17.82 -0.81
N THR A 229 1.06 -17.83 -2.02
CA THR A 229 0.69 -16.61 -2.75
C THR A 229 -0.81 -16.36 -2.67
N LEU A 230 -1.17 -15.30 -1.96
CA LEU A 230 -2.54 -14.85 -1.74
C LEU A 230 -2.89 -13.73 -2.72
N ASN A 231 -4.08 -13.77 -3.29
CA ASN A 231 -4.67 -12.67 -4.04
C ASN A 231 -5.80 -12.03 -3.25
N ILE A 232 -5.74 -10.72 -3.10
CA ILE A 232 -6.78 -9.87 -2.52
C ILE A 232 -7.31 -9.01 -3.65
N GLN A 233 -8.60 -9.07 -3.93
CA GLN A 233 -9.26 -8.23 -4.92
C GLN A 233 -10.36 -7.43 -4.24
N PHE A 234 -10.33 -6.12 -4.44
CA PHE A 234 -11.29 -5.18 -3.92
C PHE A 234 -11.96 -4.46 -5.10
N ASP A 235 -13.21 -4.79 -5.38
CA ASP A 235 -14.00 -4.15 -6.42
C ASP A 235 -14.82 -3.02 -5.78
N LEU A 236 -14.64 -1.79 -6.26
CA LEU A 236 -15.34 -0.60 -5.78
C LEU A 236 -16.74 -0.47 -6.41
N ARG A 237 -16.84 -0.82 -7.70
CA ARG A 237 -18.04 -0.69 -8.52
C ARG A 237 -18.10 -1.74 -9.61
N ALA A 238 -19.27 -1.97 -10.16
CA ALA A 238 -19.41 -2.84 -11.32
C ALA A 238 -18.68 -2.26 -12.54
N VAL A 239 -18.09 -3.13 -13.36
CA VAL A 239 -17.42 -2.73 -14.62
C VAL A 239 -18.47 -2.25 -15.61
N ARG A 240 -18.64 -0.93 -15.75
CA ARG A 240 -19.60 -0.31 -16.67
C ARG A 240 -18.94 0.55 -17.77
N GLN A 241 -17.68 0.94 -17.58
CA GLN A 241 -16.90 1.72 -18.54
C GLN A 241 -15.50 1.15 -18.70
N MET A 242 -15.06 0.98 -19.93
CA MET A 242 -13.65 0.74 -20.25
C MET A 242 -12.87 2.01 -19.86
N ASP A 243 -11.66 1.85 -19.34
CA ASP A 243 -10.70 2.89 -18.93
C ASP A 243 -10.83 3.50 -17.51
N ALA A 244 -11.94 3.30 -16.80
CA ALA A 244 -12.00 3.73 -15.41
C ALA A 244 -11.52 2.60 -14.46
N MET A 245 -10.74 2.94 -13.43
CA MET A 245 -10.38 2.01 -12.38
C MET A 245 -11.63 1.59 -11.60
N THR A 246 -11.98 0.31 -11.67
CA THR A 246 -13.18 -0.25 -11.02
C THR A 246 -12.89 -0.90 -9.67
N GLY A 247 -11.62 -1.09 -9.38
CA GLY A 247 -11.13 -1.71 -8.15
C GLY A 247 -9.62 -1.74 -8.12
N CYS A 248 -9.09 -2.40 -7.11
CA CYS A 248 -7.65 -2.68 -6.98
C CYS A 248 -7.44 -4.07 -6.39
N GLY A 249 -6.21 -4.54 -6.42
CA GLY A 249 -5.84 -5.79 -5.77
C GLY A 249 -4.43 -5.77 -5.20
N LEU A 250 -4.14 -6.77 -4.39
CA LEU A 250 -2.80 -7.05 -3.91
C LEU A 250 -2.49 -8.53 -4.04
N ILE A 251 -1.30 -8.84 -4.55
CA ILE A 251 -0.69 -10.17 -4.43
C ILE A 251 0.20 -10.15 -3.20
N ILE A 252 -0.02 -11.07 -2.26
CA ILE A 252 0.81 -11.18 -1.06
C ILE A 252 1.48 -12.55 -1.04
N VAL A 253 2.81 -12.55 -1.08
CA VAL A 253 3.62 -13.76 -0.88
C VAL A 253 4.03 -13.87 0.58
N ASN A 254 3.98 -15.06 1.13
CA ASN A 254 4.24 -15.36 2.54
C ASN A 254 3.39 -14.50 3.51
N PRO A 255 2.07 -14.38 3.32
CA PRO A 255 1.26 -13.54 4.19
C PRO A 255 1.38 -13.97 5.65
N PRO A 256 1.31 -13.03 6.61
CA PRO A 256 1.09 -13.36 8.01
C PRO A 256 -0.09 -14.32 8.18
N PHE A 257 0.02 -15.31 9.07
CA PHE A 257 -1.04 -16.33 9.23
C PHE A 257 -2.39 -15.73 9.67
N THR A 258 -2.38 -14.57 10.34
CA THR A 258 -3.60 -13.86 10.77
C THR A 258 -4.19 -12.97 9.68
N LEU A 259 -3.44 -12.71 8.59
CA LEU A 259 -3.76 -11.64 7.65
C LEU A 259 -5.10 -11.88 6.94
N VAL A 260 -5.39 -13.11 6.53
CA VAL A 260 -6.61 -13.44 5.78
C VAL A 260 -7.86 -13.10 6.58
N ASP A 261 -7.91 -13.48 7.85
CA ASP A 261 -9.08 -13.26 8.71
C ASP A 261 -9.18 -11.77 9.10
N GLU A 262 -8.07 -11.13 9.43
CA GLU A 262 -8.03 -9.69 9.70
C GLU A 262 -8.54 -8.87 8.49
N LEU A 263 -8.13 -9.24 7.26
CA LEU A 263 -8.56 -8.52 6.05
C LEU A 263 -10.00 -8.82 5.64
N ARG A 264 -10.51 -10.03 5.89
CA ARG A 264 -11.94 -10.31 5.69
C ARG A 264 -12.83 -9.39 6.53
N LEU A 265 -12.44 -9.13 7.77
CA LEU A 265 -13.15 -8.20 8.65
C LEU A 265 -12.95 -6.74 8.21
N ALA A 266 -11.70 -6.28 8.13
CA ALA A 266 -11.38 -4.89 7.86
C ALA A 266 -11.80 -4.45 6.44
N LEU A 267 -11.34 -5.13 5.40
CA LEU A 267 -11.67 -4.79 4.01
C LEU A 267 -13.13 -5.12 3.66
N GLY A 268 -13.74 -6.13 4.30
CA GLY A 268 -15.15 -6.41 4.16
C GLY A 268 -16.05 -5.29 4.71
N ALA A 269 -15.64 -4.64 5.80
CA ALA A 269 -16.31 -3.44 6.31
C ALA A 269 -16.06 -2.23 5.38
N LEU A 270 -14.82 -2.05 4.92
CA LEU A 270 -14.47 -0.96 4.00
C LEU A 270 -15.17 -1.08 2.64
N ALA A 271 -15.43 -2.30 2.14
CA ALA A 271 -16.18 -2.49 0.89
C ALA A 271 -17.60 -1.91 0.97
N ARG A 272 -18.23 -1.93 2.14
CA ARG A 272 -19.55 -1.31 2.35
C ARG A 272 -19.50 0.22 2.46
N VAL A 273 -18.40 0.76 2.97
CA VAL A 273 -18.20 2.20 3.17
C VAL A 273 -17.76 2.89 1.88
N LEU A 274 -16.83 2.26 1.15
CA LEU A 274 -16.19 2.86 -0.03
C LEU A 274 -17.00 2.66 -1.32
N ALA A 275 -17.93 1.69 -1.35
CA ALA A 275 -18.71 1.42 -2.55
C ALA A 275 -19.69 2.56 -2.85
N THR A 276 -19.65 3.04 -4.08
CA THR A 276 -20.52 4.16 -4.52
C THR A 276 -21.91 3.72 -4.97
N ASP A 277 -22.08 2.44 -5.32
CA ASP A 277 -23.34 1.89 -5.87
C ASP A 277 -23.82 0.63 -5.12
N GLY A 278 -23.28 0.35 -3.94
CA GLY A 278 -23.57 -0.85 -3.15
C GLY A 278 -22.96 -2.15 -3.74
N ALA A 279 -22.14 -2.03 -4.79
CA ALA A 279 -21.53 -3.18 -5.48
C ALA A 279 -20.14 -3.53 -4.96
N GLY A 280 -19.65 -2.86 -3.91
CA GLY A 280 -18.33 -3.14 -3.31
C GLY A 280 -18.18 -4.61 -2.92
N ARG A 281 -17.13 -5.26 -3.41
CA ARG A 281 -16.86 -6.68 -3.17
C ARG A 281 -15.42 -6.91 -2.78
N LEU A 282 -15.24 -7.76 -1.80
CA LEU A 282 -13.93 -8.29 -1.42
C LEU A 282 -13.85 -9.76 -1.84
N ARG A 283 -12.78 -10.14 -2.53
CA ARG A 283 -12.42 -11.53 -2.81
C ARG A 283 -11.01 -11.79 -2.32
N ILE A 284 -10.85 -12.84 -1.55
CA ILE A 284 -9.53 -13.30 -1.07
C ILE A 284 -9.40 -14.76 -1.44
N SER A 285 -8.40 -15.09 -2.25
CA SER A 285 -8.16 -16.43 -2.78
C SER A 285 -6.66 -16.75 -2.82
N TRP A 286 -6.32 -18.00 -2.63
CA TRP A 286 -4.97 -18.48 -2.86
C TRP A 286 -4.76 -18.71 -4.36
N LEU A 287 -3.72 -18.10 -4.94
CA LEU A 287 -3.23 -18.44 -6.28
C LEU A 287 -2.38 -19.71 -6.20
N THR A 288 -1.50 -19.77 -5.21
CA THR A 288 -0.69 -20.94 -4.88
C THR A 288 -0.74 -21.16 -3.38
N PRO A 289 -1.40 -22.25 -2.92
CA PRO A 289 -1.52 -22.53 -1.49
C PRO A 289 -0.15 -22.93 -0.86
N GLU A 290 -0.13 -23.03 0.44
CA GLU A 290 0.93 -23.74 1.15
C GLU A 290 0.92 -25.22 0.75
N ARG A 291 2.06 -25.80 0.36
CA ARG A 291 2.19 -27.22 0.04
C ARG A 291 2.15 -28.07 1.30
#